data_d04f088d577f26d1e48ead53d743f415
#
_entry.id   d04f088d577f26d1e48ead53d743f415
#
_cell.length_a   1.000
_cell.length_b   1.000
_cell.length_c   1.000
_cell.angle_alpha   90.00
_cell.angle_beta   90.00
_cell.angle_gamma   90.00
#
_symmetry.space_group_name_H-M   'P 1'
#
loop_
_entity.id
_entity.type
_entity.pdbx_description
1 polymer ?
#
loop_
_entity_poly.entity_id
_entity_poly.type
_entity_poly.pdbx_seq_one_letter_code
_entity_poly.pdbx_strand_id
1 'polypeptide(L)'
;MNPNTNFSDLVDKLSTEIKIKEPCKFGTLVRVVGLTLEARGLEAPLGAICEIVGDKNTNKVEAEVVGFQDQVLFLMPFTEPTGINPGATVKIKNPNALAKIGPELLGRVIDANGEPLDGYLTPKCSNLLPLRGIAINPMERGPINKVLDVGVKAINSLLTIGQGQRIGLVAGSGVGKSSLMGMLTRFTKADIVVIGLIGERGREVQAFISESLGPQGLAKSVVIAAPANISPVLRLRATQLSHLIAEYFRDEGKNVLMMIDSLTRVAHAQREVGLAIGEPPTAKGYPPSVFSLLPNLIERAGVGKFGNGSITAVYTVLAENDDTSDPIVDIARASLDGQVILARKLADSAHYPSIDLNGSISRVMQNLVDEETHLIAGKFRRLWSLFQQNEDLIQVGAYKAGTNPELDEAIRLRPAMVSFLQQDMNTPEDFSISISKIKDLINKGPSNQTSQVANPNIKLNQTENSLPQVTNSPDSKSNNNSSAKAASNFNTGNRLIQ
;
A
#
# COMPACT_ATOMS: atom_id res chain seq x y z
N MET A 1 50.90 27.78 36.41
CA MET A 1 50.75 26.40 36.93
C MET A 1 50.66 26.49 38.44
N ASN A 2 49.53 26.14 39.02
CA ASN A 2 49.30 26.21 40.48
C ASN A 2 50.07 25.07 41.15
N PRO A 3 51.00 25.32 42.10
CA PRO A 3 51.92 24.31 42.64
C PRO A 3 51.28 23.32 43.61
N ASN A 4 49.98 23.32 43.83
CA ASN A 4 49.27 22.49 44.83
C ASN A 4 48.24 21.48 44.19
N THR A 5 48.43 21.05 42.98
CA THR A 5 47.64 19.91 42.48
C THR A 5 48.25 18.63 43.01
N ASN A 6 47.60 18.04 44.03
CA ASN A 6 47.97 16.75 44.56
C ASN A 6 47.97 15.70 43.47
N PHE A 7 48.98 14.82 43.47
CA PHE A 7 49.08 13.70 42.49
C PHE A 7 47.83 12.83 42.50
N SER A 8 47.17 12.70 43.67
CA SER A 8 45.87 11.99 43.77
C SER A 8 44.74 12.66 42.96
N ASP A 9 44.65 14.01 42.99
CA ASP A 9 43.64 14.75 42.21
C ASP A 9 43.89 14.66 40.70
N LEU A 10 45.14 14.49 40.28
CA LEU A 10 45.48 14.26 38.87
C LEU A 10 45.14 12.85 38.43
N VAL A 11 45.37 11.84 39.32
CA VAL A 11 44.99 10.44 39.04
C VAL A 11 43.48 10.30 39.01
N ASP A 12 42.74 10.95 39.91
CA ASP A 12 41.27 10.92 39.92
C ASP A 12 40.67 11.62 38.69
N LYS A 13 41.24 12.75 38.26
CA LYS A 13 40.87 13.40 37.01
C LYS A 13 41.16 12.52 35.77
N LEU A 14 42.33 11.93 35.70
CA LEU A 14 42.72 11.03 34.65
C LEU A 14 41.86 9.76 34.63
N SER A 15 41.50 9.20 35.75
CA SER A 15 40.63 8.01 35.85
C SER A 15 39.20 8.31 35.44
N THR A 16 38.70 9.55 35.63
CA THR A 16 37.39 9.99 35.16
C THR A 16 37.39 10.39 33.68
N GLU A 17 38.52 10.84 33.13
CA GLU A 17 38.66 11.21 31.72
C GLU A 17 39.02 10.02 30.80
N ILE A 18 39.70 8.99 31.34
CA ILE A 18 40.02 7.76 30.61
C ILE A 18 38.75 6.88 30.54
N LYS A 19 37.85 7.13 29.60
CA LYS A 19 36.87 6.14 29.20
C LYS A 19 37.61 4.99 28.55
N ILE A 20 37.90 3.92 29.32
CA ILE A 20 38.37 2.65 28.75
C ILE A 20 37.32 2.21 27.75
N LYS A 21 37.63 2.34 26.46
CA LYS A 21 36.76 1.77 25.42
C LYS A 21 36.74 0.27 25.62
N GLU A 22 35.57 -0.30 25.82
CA GLU A 22 35.41 -1.75 25.83
C GLU A 22 36.11 -2.34 24.60
N PRO A 23 36.81 -3.49 24.75
CA PRO A 23 37.48 -4.11 23.63
C PRO A 23 36.46 -4.45 22.52
N CYS A 24 36.64 -3.85 21.34
CA CYS A 24 35.78 -4.13 20.20
C CYS A 24 35.99 -5.58 19.78
N LYS A 25 34.94 -6.41 19.87
CA LYS A 25 34.94 -7.76 19.30
C LYS A 25 34.82 -7.64 17.77
N PHE A 26 35.68 -8.33 17.04
CA PHE A 26 35.68 -8.41 15.58
C PHE A 26 35.36 -9.84 15.16
N GLY A 27 34.57 -9.96 14.12
CA GLY A 27 34.38 -11.21 13.40
C GLY A 27 35.11 -11.20 12.06
N THR A 28 35.13 -12.33 11.42
CA THR A 28 35.73 -12.52 10.09
C THR A 28 34.70 -13.05 9.13
N LEU A 29 34.60 -12.45 7.95
CA LEU A 29 33.75 -12.93 6.86
C LEU A 29 34.32 -14.23 6.30
N VAL A 30 33.52 -15.28 6.33
CA VAL A 30 33.92 -16.63 5.88
C VAL A 30 33.45 -16.92 4.48
N ARG A 31 32.20 -16.58 4.17
CA ARG A 31 31.56 -16.96 2.92
C ARG A 31 30.50 -15.93 2.49
N VAL A 32 30.31 -15.82 1.18
CA VAL A 32 29.21 -15.06 0.55
C VAL A 32 28.40 -16.04 -0.27
N VAL A 33 27.09 -16.14 -0.01
CA VAL A 33 26.17 -17.04 -0.73
C VAL A 33 24.89 -16.31 -1.09
N GLY A 34 24.70 -16.03 -2.36
CA GLY A 34 23.53 -15.29 -2.84
C GLY A 34 23.40 -13.93 -2.15
N LEU A 35 22.32 -13.75 -1.37
CA LEU A 35 22.04 -12.51 -0.64
C LEU A 35 22.65 -12.49 0.77
N THR A 36 23.31 -13.56 1.23
CA THR A 36 23.81 -13.66 2.61
C THR A 36 25.32 -13.67 2.68
N LEU A 37 25.83 -13.04 3.73
CA LEU A 37 27.22 -13.03 4.13
C LEU A 37 27.35 -13.81 5.44
N GLU A 38 28.29 -14.74 5.50
CA GLU A 38 28.53 -15.58 6.69
C GLU A 38 29.78 -15.09 7.44
N ALA A 39 29.61 -14.76 8.73
CA ALA A 39 30.70 -14.33 9.57
C ALA A 39 30.88 -15.23 10.79
N ARG A 40 32.12 -15.36 11.29
CA ARG A 40 32.46 -16.10 12.52
C ARG A 40 33.27 -15.23 13.48
N GLY A 41 33.29 -15.64 14.75
CA GLY A 41 34.09 -14.97 15.79
C GLY A 41 33.45 -13.69 16.34
N LEU A 42 32.20 -13.38 15.96
CA LEU A 42 31.43 -12.24 16.46
C LEU A 42 30.09 -12.72 17.02
N GLU A 43 29.74 -12.28 18.20
CA GLU A 43 28.42 -12.46 18.81
C GLU A 43 27.60 -11.19 18.64
N ALA A 44 26.51 -11.27 17.89
CA ALA A 44 25.61 -10.13 17.66
C ALA A 44 24.15 -10.58 17.71
N PRO A 45 23.25 -9.79 18.33
CA PRO A 45 21.83 -10.12 18.36
C PRO A 45 21.17 -9.97 16.98
N LEU A 46 20.02 -10.63 16.80
CA LEU A 46 19.19 -10.48 15.60
C LEU A 46 18.76 -9.00 15.41
N GLY A 47 18.92 -8.50 14.19
CA GLY A 47 18.62 -7.11 13.85
C GLY A 47 19.77 -6.14 14.15
N ALA A 48 20.91 -6.60 14.70
CA ALA A 48 22.09 -5.77 14.85
C ALA A 48 22.63 -5.36 13.47
N ILE A 49 23.12 -4.12 13.37
CA ILE A 49 23.78 -3.63 12.18
C ILE A 49 25.28 -3.82 12.33
N CYS A 50 25.88 -4.51 11.40
CA CYS A 50 27.31 -4.75 11.30
C CYS A 50 27.91 -3.95 10.13
N GLU A 51 29.13 -3.49 10.30
CA GLU A 51 29.96 -2.90 9.25
C GLU A 51 31.03 -3.93 8.84
N ILE A 52 31.09 -4.23 7.56
CA ILE A 52 32.05 -5.14 6.95
C ILE A 52 33.08 -4.28 6.21
N VAL A 53 34.36 -4.47 6.57
CA VAL A 53 35.45 -3.65 6.05
C VAL A 53 36.38 -4.51 5.22
N GLY A 54 36.54 -4.18 3.94
CA GLY A 54 37.47 -4.83 3.02
C GLY A 54 38.94 -4.49 3.28
N ASP A 55 39.87 -5.22 2.63
CA ASP A 55 41.32 -5.13 2.85
C ASP A 55 41.96 -3.75 2.74
N LYS A 56 41.38 -2.84 1.97
CA LYS A 56 41.95 -1.49 1.79
C LYS A 56 41.27 -0.40 2.62
N ASN A 57 40.43 -0.76 3.58
CA ASN A 57 39.65 0.20 4.41
C ASN A 57 38.79 1.19 3.61
N THR A 58 38.67 1.02 2.30
CA THR A 58 37.98 1.94 1.39
C THR A 58 36.52 1.52 1.14
N ASN A 59 36.23 0.23 1.14
CA ASN A 59 34.89 -0.29 0.91
C ASN A 59 34.29 -0.78 2.21
N LYS A 60 33.26 -0.07 2.67
CA LYS A 60 32.49 -0.43 3.84
C LYS A 60 31.08 -0.80 3.42
N VAL A 61 30.65 -1.99 3.81
CA VAL A 61 29.29 -2.49 3.54
C VAL A 61 28.58 -2.66 4.87
N GLU A 62 27.42 -2.07 4.99
CA GLU A 62 26.54 -2.29 6.15
C GLU A 62 25.62 -3.47 5.86
N ALA A 63 25.43 -4.31 6.89
CA ALA A 63 24.59 -5.48 6.82
C ALA A 63 23.85 -5.70 8.14
N GLU A 64 22.67 -6.28 8.09
CA GLU A 64 21.88 -6.63 9.26
C GLU A 64 22.03 -8.12 9.58
N VAL A 65 22.10 -8.47 10.87
CA VAL A 65 22.09 -9.87 11.33
C VAL A 65 20.67 -10.42 11.17
N VAL A 66 20.51 -11.37 10.25
CA VAL A 66 19.21 -11.99 9.93
C VAL A 66 19.03 -13.38 10.55
N GLY A 67 20.13 -13.99 11.03
CA GLY A 67 20.11 -15.30 11.67
C GLY A 67 21.49 -15.71 12.17
N PHE A 68 21.55 -16.83 12.88
CA PHE A 68 22.79 -17.48 13.27
C PHE A 68 22.58 -18.99 13.42
N GLN A 69 23.62 -19.75 13.13
CA GLN A 69 23.67 -21.21 13.32
C GLN A 69 25.12 -21.62 13.56
N ASP A 70 25.37 -22.52 14.53
CA ASP A 70 26.70 -23.12 14.79
C ASP A 70 27.85 -22.11 14.84
N GLN A 71 27.67 -21.00 15.58
CA GLN A 71 28.63 -19.88 15.70
C GLN A 71 28.89 -19.11 14.39
N VAL A 72 28.06 -19.29 13.38
CA VAL A 72 28.06 -18.52 12.15
C VAL A 72 26.92 -17.52 12.19
N LEU A 73 27.21 -16.25 11.99
CA LEU A 73 26.21 -15.20 11.78
C LEU A 73 25.87 -15.10 10.32
N PHE A 74 24.58 -15.05 10.01
CA PHE A 74 24.06 -14.71 8.69
C PHE A 74 23.74 -13.22 8.65
N LEU A 75 24.45 -12.51 7.78
CA LEU A 75 24.32 -11.09 7.57
C LEU A 75 23.71 -10.83 6.20
N MET A 76 22.76 -9.92 6.10
CA MET A 76 22.21 -9.49 4.82
C MET A 76 22.60 -8.04 4.55
N PRO A 77 23.35 -7.77 3.46
CA PRO A 77 23.87 -6.45 3.18
C PRO A 77 22.75 -5.49 2.73
N PHE A 78 22.90 -4.22 3.05
CA PHE A 78 21.99 -3.15 2.62
C PHE A 78 22.21 -2.77 1.15
N THR A 79 23.44 -2.90 0.67
CA THR A 79 23.88 -2.64 -0.70
C THR A 79 24.65 -3.85 -1.23
N GLU A 80 24.85 -3.93 -2.54
CA GLU A 80 25.67 -4.99 -3.12
C GLU A 80 27.07 -5.03 -2.49
N PRO A 81 27.54 -6.19 -2.02
CA PRO A 81 28.81 -6.35 -1.33
C PRO A 81 30.01 -6.35 -2.28
N THR A 82 30.13 -5.33 -3.13
CA THR A 82 31.21 -5.19 -4.09
C THR A 82 32.55 -4.84 -3.40
N GLY A 83 33.61 -5.53 -3.78
CA GLY A 83 34.96 -5.30 -3.23
C GLY A 83 35.17 -5.83 -1.81
N ILE A 84 34.34 -6.75 -1.35
CA ILE A 84 34.49 -7.49 -0.11
C ILE A 84 35.12 -8.84 -0.41
N ASN A 85 36.20 -9.19 0.30
CA ASN A 85 36.91 -10.44 0.15
C ASN A 85 36.66 -11.39 1.33
N PRO A 86 36.83 -12.72 1.17
CA PRO A 86 36.92 -13.62 2.31
C PRO A 86 38.00 -13.16 3.27
N GLY A 87 37.76 -13.24 4.58
CA GLY A 87 38.67 -12.70 5.59
C GLY A 87 38.41 -11.24 6.00
N ALA A 88 37.48 -10.53 5.32
CA ALA A 88 37.12 -9.17 5.67
C ALA A 88 36.66 -9.07 7.14
N THR A 89 37.01 -7.97 7.80
CA THR A 89 36.67 -7.72 9.20
C THR A 89 35.21 -7.30 9.33
N VAL A 90 34.48 -7.94 10.25
CA VAL A 90 33.10 -7.62 10.59
C VAL A 90 33.04 -7.05 12.01
N LYS A 91 32.44 -5.89 12.18
CA LYS A 91 32.25 -5.26 13.50
C LYS A 91 30.81 -4.82 13.71
N ILE A 92 30.34 -4.82 14.95
CA ILE A 92 29.03 -4.29 15.29
C ILE A 92 29.10 -2.77 15.21
N LYS A 93 28.23 -2.17 14.40
CA LYS A 93 28.03 -0.73 14.33
C LYS A 93 26.91 -0.27 15.28
N ASN A 94 25.81 -1.02 15.29
CA ASN A 94 24.67 -0.76 16.16
C ASN A 94 24.09 -2.10 16.65
N PRO A 95 24.22 -2.42 17.94
CA PRO A 95 23.70 -3.69 18.48
C PRO A 95 22.18 -3.75 18.56
N ASN A 96 21.52 -2.59 18.56
CA ASN A 96 20.06 -2.49 18.62
C ASN A 96 19.55 -1.83 17.34
N ALA A 97 18.50 -2.38 16.75
CA ALA A 97 17.81 -1.77 15.63
C ALA A 97 16.98 -0.56 16.12
N LEU A 98 17.66 0.57 16.36
CA LEU A 98 17.05 1.81 16.82
C LEU A 98 16.81 2.77 15.65
N ALA A 99 15.77 3.60 15.75
CA ALA A 99 15.49 4.68 14.81
C ALA A 99 15.26 6.01 15.55
N LYS A 100 15.69 7.10 14.92
CA LYS A 100 15.47 8.46 15.41
C LYS A 100 14.09 8.93 14.96
N ILE A 101 13.21 9.24 15.90
CA ILE A 101 11.82 9.61 15.65
C ILE A 101 11.51 10.96 16.31
N GLY A 102 10.70 11.78 15.65
CA GLY A 102 10.25 13.06 16.17
C GLY A 102 9.28 13.75 15.21
N PRO A 103 8.67 14.87 15.67
CA PRO A 103 7.74 15.65 14.84
C PRO A 103 8.42 16.27 13.61
N GLU A 104 9.75 16.37 13.59
CA GLU A 104 10.55 16.88 12.48
C GLU A 104 10.47 16.00 11.23
N LEU A 105 9.89 14.80 11.35
CA LEU A 105 9.61 13.92 10.21
C LEU A 105 8.37 14.35 9.41
N LEU A 106 7.50 15.20 9.95
CA LEU A 106 6.32 15.68 9.21
C LEU A 106 6.75 16.46 7.96
N GLY A 107 6.06 16.20 6.87
CA GLY A 107 6.35 16.79 5.56
C GLY A 107 7.54 16.17 4.83
N ARG A 108 8.16 15.11 5.37
CA ARG A 108 9.39 14.53 4.84
C ARG A 108 9.17 13.21 4.10
N VAL A 109 10.07 12.99 3.15
CA VAL A 109 10.23 11.71 2.45
C VAL A 109 11.57 11.12 2.84
N ILE A 110 11.55 9.95 3.47
CA ILE A 110 12.74 9.30 4.04
C ILE A 110 12.89 7.86 3.54
N ASP A 111 14.10 7.32 3.66
CA ASP A 111 14.40 5.93 3.35
C ASP A 111 14.15 4.99 4.56
N ALA A 112 14.53 3.72 4.42
CA ALA A 112 14.42 2.68 5.45
C ALA A 112 15.26 2.95 6.72
N ASN A 113 16.27 3.81 6.64
CA ASN A 113 17.15 4.18 7.74
C ASN A 113 16.77 5.53 8.39
N GLY A 114 15.76 6.21 7.84
CA GLY A 114 15.35 7.55 8.26
C GLY A 114 16.15 8.68 7.59
N GLU A 115 16.96 8.36 6.57
CA GLU A 115 17.70 9.37 5.82
C GLU A 115 16.81 10.03 4.75
N PRO A 116 17.00 11.34 4.50
CA PRO A 116 16.12 12.08 3.60
C PRO A 116 16.32 11.69 2.13
N LEU A 117 15.21 11.49 1.43
CA LEU A 117 15.15 11.31 -0.03
C LEU A 117 14.66 12.57 -0.77
N ASP A 118 14.17 13.55 -0.01
CA ASP A 118 13.55 14.79 -0.53
C ASP A 118 14.56 15.92 -0.80
N GLY A 119 15.86 15.67 -0.64
CA GLY A 119 16.93 16.64 -0.88
C GLY A 119 17.13 17.67 0.25
N TYR A 120 16.36 17.59 1.35
CA TYR A 120 16.56 18.43 2.52
C TYR A 120 17.54 17.79 3.52
N LEU A 121 17.97 18.57 4.51
CA LEU A 121 18.85 18.09 5.58
C LEU A 121 18.19 16.99 6.41
N THR A 122 19.00 16.09 6.96
CA THR A 122 18.54 15.02 7.87
C THR A 122 17.78 15.62 9.07
N PRO A 123 16.56 15.14 9.35
CA PRO A 123 15.76 15.63 10.46
C PRO A 123 16.47 15.40 11.81
N LYS A 124 16.50 16.43 12.67
CA LYS A 124 17.16 16.35 13.99
C LYS A 124 16.18 15.79 15.05
N CYS A 125 15.76 14.55 14.87
CA CYS A 125 14.88 13.88 15.83
C CYS A 125 15.62 13.56 17.13
N SER A 126 14.95 13.79 18.26
CA SER A 126 15.52 13.61 19.60
C SER A 126 15.26 12.23 20.21
N ASN A 127 14.17 11.55 19.82
CA ASN A 127 13.80 10.26 20.39
C ASN A 127 14.49 9.12 19.65
N LEU A 128 15.12 8.21 20.41
CA LEU A 128 15.73 6.99 19.87
C LEU A 128 14.92 5.78 20.34
N LEU A 129 14.17 5.17 19.42
CA LEU A 129 13.20 4.12 19.72
C LEU A 129 13.52 2.81 18.99
N PRO A 130 13.18 1.64 19.58
CA PRO A 130 13.42 0.35 18.93
C PRO A 130 12.44 0.13 17.77
N LEU A 131 12.94 -0.29 16.60
CA LEU A 131 12.13 -0.53 15.38
C LEU A 131 11.01 -1.56 15.58
N ARG A 132 11.23 -2.52 16.48
CA ARG A 132 10.20 -3.54 16.79
C ARG A 132 8.99 -2.97 17.51
N GLY A 133 9.06 -1.71 17.99
CA GLY A 133 8.01 -1.09 18.78
C GLY A 133 7.82 -1.76 20.16
N ILE A 134 6.82 -1.28 20.90
CA ILE A 134 6.44 -1.84 22.19
C ILE A 134 4.97 -2.31 22.09
N ALA A 135 4.73 -3.59 22.32
CA ALA A 135 3.39 -4.14 22.29
C ALA A 135 2.52 -3.52 23.40
N ILE A 136 1.32 -3.09 23.04
CA ILE A 136 0.31 -2.63 24.01
C ILE A 136 -0.39 -3.86 24.57
N ASN A 137 -0.57 -3.90 25.90
CA ASN A 137 -1.38 -4.93 26.55
C ASN A 137 -2.84 -4.86 25.99
N PRO A 138 -3.40 -5.95 25.47
CA PRO A 138 -4.76 -5.94 24.90
C PRO A 138 -5.84 -5.39 25.84
N MET A 139 -5.68 -5.58 27.15
CA MET A 139 -6.64 -5.06 28.15
C MET A 139 -6.54 -3.53 28.37
N GLU A 140 -5.46 -2.90 27.90
CA GLU A 140 -5.27 -1.45 27.94
C GLU A 140 -5.72 -0.75 26.65
N ARG A 141 -6.00 -1.52 25.58
CA ARG A 141 -6.46 -0.94 24.31
C ARG A 141 -7.88 -0.42 24.42
N GLY A 142 -8.12 0.79 23.90
CA GLY A 142 -9.46 1.35 23.79
C GLY A 142 -10.31 0.66 22.69
N PRO A 143 -11.65 0.75 22.77
CA PRO A 143 -12.54 0.25 21.73
C PRO A 143 -12.56 1.15 20.49
N ILE A 144 -12.91 0.58 19.34
CA ILE A 144 -13.18 1.32 18.10
C ILE A 144 -14.63 1.83 18.15
N ASN A 145 -14.82 3.10 18.50
CA ASN A 145 -16.14 3.71 18.71
C ASN A 145 -16.30 5.11 18.08
N LYS A 146 -15.29 5.58 17.33
CA LYS A 146 -15.34 6.87 16.63
C LYS A 146 -15.14 6.65 15.14
N VAL A 147 -15.94 7.33 14.33
CA VAL A 147 -15.80 7.31 12.86
C VAL A 147 -14.54 8.06 12.46
N LEU A 148 -13.81 7.53 11.49
CA LEU A 148 -12.81 8.24 10.72
C LEU A 148 -13.41 8.63 9.37
N ASP A 149 -13.67 9.90 9.18
CA ASP A 149 -14.09 10.46 7.89
C ASP A 149 -12.87 10.45 6.94
N VAL A 150 -13.02 9.75 5.82
CA VAL A 150 -11.98 9.60 4.81
C VAL A 150 -12.30 10.33 3.50
N GLY A 151 -13.42 11.08 3.46
CA GLY A 151 -13.82 11.90 2.33
C GLY A 151 -14.24 11.14 1.08
N VAL A 152 -14.44 9.82 1.17
CA VAL A 152 -14.87 8.96 0.06
C VAL A 152 -16.28 8.46 0.34
N LYS A 153 -17.25 8.90 -0.47
CA LYS A 153 -18.69 8.61 -0.30
C LYS A 153 -19.02 7.16 -0.01
N ALA A 154 -18.56 6.29 -0.90
CA ALA A 154 -18.83 4.84 -0.81
C ALA A 154 -18.27 4.23 0.47
N ILE A 155 -17.10 4.70 0.93
CA ILE A 155 -16.49 4.23 2.18
C ILE A 155 -17.23 4.83 3.37
N ASN A 156 -17.43 6.15 3.39
CA ASN A 156 -18.10 6.82 4.50
C ASN A 156 -19.50 6.24 4.79
N SER A 157 -20.27 5.90 3.73
CA SER A 157 -21.68 5.49 3.89
C SER A 157 -21.95 3.99 3.89
N LEU A 158 -21.12 3.19 3.23
CA LEU A 158 -21.38 1.75 3.02
C LEU A 158 -20.32 0.82 3.64
N LEU A 159 -19.16 1.39 3.97
CA LEU A 159 -17.99 0.69 4.50
C LEU A 159 -17.34 1.53 5.61
N THR A 160 -18.13 2.21 6.43
CA THR A 160 -17.67 3.17 7.44
C THR A 160 -16.47 2.66 8.22
N ILE A 161 -15.41 3.46 8.24
CA ILE A 161 -14.15 3.16 8.92
C ILE A 161 -14.13 3.82 10.29
N GLY A 162 -13.66 3.09 11.30
CA GLY A 162 -13.44 3.60 12.65
C GLY A 162 -11.99 4.01 12.92
N GLN A 163 -11.81 4.95 13.83
CA GLN A 163 -10.48 5.30 14.35
C GLN A 163 -9.86 4.11 15.06
N GLY A 164 -8.67 3.68 14.61
CA GLY A 164 -8.00 2.49 15.10
C GLY A 164 -8.37 1.20 14.38
N GLN A 165 -9.18 1.23 13.32
CA GLN A 165 -9.52 0.06 12.52
C GLN A 165 -8.38 -0.31 11.56
N ARG A 166 -8.25 -1.62 11.29
CA ARG A 166 -7.29 -2.19 10.34
C ARG A 166 -8.03 -2.70 9.11
N ILE A 167 -7.78 -2.07 7.96
CA ILE A 167 -8.50 -2.33 6.69
C ILE A 167 -7.54 -2.85 5.63
N GLY A 168 -7.96 -3.88 4.90
CA GLY A 168 -7.29 -4.34 3.69
C GLY A 168 -7.81 -3.58 2.45
N LEU A 169 -6.91 -3.08 1.62
CA LEU A 169 -7.24 -2.60 0.28
C LEU A 169 -6.74 -3.63 -0.73
N VAL A 170 -7.65 -4.51 -1.18
CA VAL A 170 -7.34 -5.59 -2.12
C VAL A 170 -7.53 -5.08 -3.54
N ALA A 171 -6.49 -5.13 -4.34
CA ALA A 171 -6.52 -4.58 -5.69
C ALA A 171 -5.61 -5.35 -6.64
N GLY A 172 -6.05 -5.52 -7.88
CA GLY A 172 -5.20 -5.90 -9.00
C GLY A 172 -4.38 -4.71 -9.52
N SER A 173 -3.64 -4.91 -10.61
CA SER A 173 -2.91 -3.82 -11.27
C SER A 173 -3.85 -2.95 -12.10
N GLY A 174 -3.70 -1.62 -12.04
CA GLY A 174 -4.40 -0.68 -12.92
C GLY A 174 -5.87 -0.41 -12.60
N VAL A 175 -6.37 -0.83 -11.44
CA VAL A 175 -7.78 -0.65 -11.04
C VAL A 175 -8.05 0.65 -10.24
N GLY A 176 -7.08 1.56 -10.14
CA GLY A 176 -7.24 2.83 -9.42
C GLY A 176 -6.79 2.81 -7.96
N LYS A 177 -5.97 1.82 -7.53
CA LYS A 177 -5.41 1.71 -6.17
C LYS A 177 -4.75 3.02 -5.71
N SER A 178 -3.78 3.54 -6.46
CA SER A 178 -3.02 4.73 -6.09
C SER A 178 -3.89 5.99 -6.03
N SER A 179 -4.89 6.11 -6.92
CA SER A 179 -5.86 7.20 -6.89
C SER A 179 -6.71 7.16 -5.62
N LEU A 180 -7.23 5.98 -5.24
CA LEU A 180 -8.01 5.84 -4.01
C LEU A 180 -7.14 6.12 -2.78
N MET A 181 -5.91 5.61 -2.73
CA MET A 181 -4.96 5.93 -1.64
C MET A 181 -4.70 7.43 -1.54
N GLY A 182 -4.53 8.12 -2.68
CA GLY A 182 -4.39 9.57 -2.73
C GLY A 182 -5.62 10.30 -2.19
N MET A 183 -6.84 9.86 -2.53
CA MET A 183 -8.09 10.39 -1.97
C MET A 183 -8.13 10.22 -0.45
N LEU A 184 -7.89 9.00 0.05
CA LEU A 184 -7.88 8.69 1.48
C LEU A 184 -6.88 9.58 2.24
N THR A 185 -5.70 9.80 1.68
CA THR A 185 -4.66 10.63 2.30
C THR A 185 -5.02 12.11 2.34
N ARG A 186 -5.49 12.66 1.22
CA ARG A 186 -5.81 14.10 1.14
C ARG A 186 -7.04 14.47 1.96
N PHE A 187 -8.07 13.62 1.93
CA PHE A 187 -9.38 13.94 2.45
C PHE A 187 -9.62 13.49 3.88
N THR A 188 -8.79 12.59 4.40
CA THR A 188 -8.95 12.10 5.78
C THR A 188 -8.94 13.20 6.81
N LYS A 189 -9.80 13.07 7.83
CA LYS A 189 -9.81 13.88 9.05
C LYS A 189 -8.83 13.38 10.11
N ALA A 190 -7.94 12.45 9.77
CA ALA A 190 -6.83 12.08 10.65
C ALA A 190 -5.87 13.26 10.84
N ASP A 191 -5.26 13.37 12.03
CA ASP A 191 -4.31 14.43 12.37
C ASP A 191 -3.02 14.30 11.56
N ILE A 192 -2.56 13.06 11.39
CA ILE A 192 -1.28 12.71 10.74
C ILE A 192 -1.48 11.52 9.82
N VAL A 193 -0.74 11.50 8.74
CA VAL A 193 -0.68 10.36 7.81
C VAL A 193 0.73 9.80 7.74
N VAL A 194 0.88 8.48 7.86
CA VAL A 194 2.15 7.78 7.68
C VAL A 194 2.03 6.82 6.51
N ILE A 195 2.92 6.94 5.53
CA ILE A 195 2.83 6.18 4.28
C ILE A 195 4.12 5.38 4.09
N GLY A 196 4.03 4.07 4.12
CA GLY A 196 5.10 3.16 3.75
C GLY A 196 4.92 2.64 2.33
N LEU A 197 5.75 3.11 1.39
CA LEU A 197 5.79 2.63 0.01
C LEU A 197 6.85 1.55 -0.11
N ILE A 198 6.43 0.28 0.01
CA ILE A 198 7.32 -0.87 0.18
C ILE A 198 7.33 -1.73 -1.09
N GLY A 199 8.47 -1.82 -1.75
CA GLY A 199 8.65 -2.66 -2.92
C GLY A 199 7.96 -2.15 -4.20
N GLU A 200 7.51 -0.91 -4.22
CA GLU A 200 6.93 -0.27 -5.40
C GLU A 200 8.05 0.25 -6.34
N ARG A 201 7.73 0.51 -7.59
CA ARG A 201 8.71 1.02 -8.54
C ARG A 201 9.05 2.48 -8.24
N GLY A 202 10.31 2.87 -8.37
CA GLY A 202 10.76 4.23 -8.07
C GLY A 202 9.94 5.33 -8.77
N ARG A 203 9.52 5.13 -10.04
CA ARG A 203 8.64 6.06 -10.77
C ARG A 203 7.23 6.16 -10.13
N GLU A 204 6.70 5.06 -9.59
CA GLU A 204 5.39 5.03 -8.96
C GLU A 204 5.43 5.73 -7.59
N VAL A 205 6.53 5.60 -6.87
CA VAL A 205 6.80 6.36 -5.63
C VAL A 205 6.79 7.86 -5.91
N GLN A 206 7.53 8.31 -6.94
CA GLN A 206 7.58 9.72 -7.30
C GLN A 206 6.20 10.25 -7.76
N ALA A 207 5.52 9.52 -8.66
CA ALA A 207 4.19 9.90 -9.14
C ALA A 207 3.17 9.98 -7.98
N PHE A 208 3.21 9.03 -7.03
CA PHE A 208 2.33 9.07 -5.87
C PHE A 208 2.57 10.32 -5.01
N ILE A 209 3.82 10.69 -4.74
CA ILE A 209 4.16 11.88 -3.94
C ILE A 209 3.76 13.16 -4.66
N SER A 210 4.08 13.29 -5.96
CA SER A 210 3.86 14.53 -6.72
C SER A 210 2.40 14.73 -7.15
N GLU A 211 1.72 13.66 -7.60
CA GLU A 211 0.42 13.73 -8.24
C GLU A 211 -0.72 13.34 -7.29
N SER A 212 -0.57 12.20 -6.58
CA SER A 212 -1.64 11.68 -5.73
C SER A 212 -1.69 12.37 -4.37
N LEU A 213 -0.53 12.62 -3.73
CA LEU A 213 -0.43 13.23 -2.42
C LEU A 213 -0.44 14.76 -2.51
N GLY A 214 0.40 15.30 -3.37
CA GLY A 214 0.59 16.72 -3.54
C GLY A 214 1.16 17.45 -2.30
N PRO A 215 1.44 18.76 -2.40
CA PRO A 215 2.05 19.53 -1.29
C PRO A 215 1.20 19.57 -0.02
N GLN A 216 -0.12 19.71 -0.16
CA GLN A 216 -1.03 19.78 0.99
C GLN A 216 -1.13 18.45 1.74
N GLY A 217 -1.20 17.33 1.01
CA GLY A 217 -1.20 16.00 1.60
C GLY A 217 0.14 15.68 2.26
N LEU A 218 1.25 16.05 1.63
CA LEU A 218 2.60 15.82 2.17
C LEU A 218 2.82 16.58 3.47
N ALA A 219 2.34 17.81 3.61
CA ALA A 219 2.55 18.64 4.81
C ALA A 219 2.09 17.98 6.13
N LYS A 220 1.05 17.14 6.09
CA LYS A 220 0.56 16.36 7.24
C LYS A 220 1.02 14.90 7.23
N SER A 221 1.96 14.54 6.34
CA SER A 221 2.37 13.16 6.13
C SER A 221 3.85 12.94 6.43
N VAL A 222 4.19 11.69 6.76
CA VAL A 222 5.55 11.16 6.70
C VAL A 222 5.55 10.03 5.68
N VAL A 223 6.41 10.12 4.65
CA VAL A 223 6.52 9.10 3.61
C VAL A 223 7.82 8.33 3.77
N ILE A 224 7.73 7.03 3.90
CA ILE A 224 8.85 6.11 3.96
C ILE A 224 8.90 5.35 2.63
N ALA A 225 9.95 5.53 1.85
CA ALA A 225 10.08 4.92 0.55
C ALA A 225 11.17 3.85 0.52
N ALA A 226 10.77 2.64 0.16
CA ALA A 226 11.63 1.46 0.05
C ALA A 226 11.34 0.75 -1.29
N PRO A 227 11.86 1.25 -2.43
CA PRO A 227 11.52 0.72 -3.75
C PRO A 227 12.00 -0.72 -3.96
N ALA A 228 11.50 -1.36 -5.03
CA ALA A 228 11.72 -2.79 -5.29
C ALA A 228 13.20 -3.19 -5.52
N ASN A 229 14.03 -2.24 -5.91
CA ASN A 229 15.45 -2.48 -6.22
C ASN A 229 16.38 -2.46 -5.01
N ILE A 230 15.89 -2.19 -3.81
CA ILE A 230 16.71 -2.23 -2.58
C ILE A 230 16.66 -3.60 -1.91
N SER A 231 17.61 -3.83 -1.00
CA SER A 231 17.73 -5.07 -0.22
C SER A 231 16.40 -5.44 0.47
N PRO A 232 16.05 -6.75 0.52
CA PRO A 232 14.84 -7.20 1.22
C PRO A 232 14.81 -6.81 2.70
N VAL A 233 15.96 -6.80 3.38
CA VAL A 233 16.05 -6.33 4.77
C VAL A 233 15.65 -4.87 4.91
N LEU A 234 16.07 -4.00 3.99
CA LEU A 234 15.67 -2.59 4.01
C LEU A 234 14.16 -2.42 3.76
N ARG A 235 13.55 -3.25 2.92
CA ARG A 235 12.09 -3.24 2.72
C ARG A 235 11.34 -3.61 4.01
N LEU A 236 11.82 -4.62 4.75
CA LEU A 236 11.28 -5.00 6.06
C LEU A 236 11.50 -3.88 7.09
N ARG A 237 12.70 -3.30 7.12
CA ARG A 237 13.05 -2.20 8.01
C ARG A 237 12.18 -0.96 7.78
N ALA A 238 11.94 -0.57 6.52
CA ALA A 238 11.03 0.52 6.16
C ALA A 238 9.61 0.27 6.67
N THR A 239 9.13 -0.98 6.57
CA THR A 239 7.82 -1.37 7.11
C THR A 239 7.76 -1.18 8.62
N GLN A 240 8.79 -1.65 9.35
CA GLN A 240 8.88 -1.49 10.81
C GLN A 240 9.00 -0.02 11.21
N LEU A 241 9.76 0.78 10.45
CA LEU A 241 9.90 2.22 10.67
C LEU A 241 8.57 2.96 10.48
N SER A 242 7.79 2.58 9.46
CA SER A 242 6.45 3.16 9.24
C SER A 242 5.52 2.92 10.43
N HIS A 243 5.52 1.70 10.97
CA HIS A 243 4.73 1.39 12.17
C HIS A 243 5.24 2.16 13.40
N LEU A 244 6.56 2.22 13.59
CA LEU A 244 7.15 2.93 14.73
C LEU A 244 6.84 4.43 14.72
N ILE A 245 6.88 5.07 13.54
CA ILE A 245 6.50 6.49 13.41
C ILE A 245 5.01 6.67 13.74
N ALA A 246 4.16 5.78 13.25
CA ALA A 246 2.72 5.83 13.56
C ALA A 246 2.46 5.59 15.07
N GLU A 247 3.18 4.65 15.70
CA GLU A 247 3.11 4.39 17.15
C GLU A 247 3.53 5.60 17.96
N TYR A 248 4.61 6.27 17.57
CA TYR A 248 5.07 7.50 18.23
C TYR A 248 3.98 8.58 18.25
N PHE A 249 3.37 8.89 17.11
CA PHE A 249 2.33 9.90 17.07
C PHE A 249 1.02 9.45 17.75
N ARG A 250 0.68 8.17 17.71
CA ARG A 250 -0.43 7.62 18.50
C ARG A 250 -0.20 7.85 19.99
N ASP A 251 1.00 7.57 20.47
CA ASP A 251 1.34 7.70 21.89
C ASP A 251 1.38 9.18 22.36
N GLU A 252 1.60 10.11 21.41
CA GLU A 252 1.38 11.55 21.58
C GLU A 252 -0.12 11.96 21.51
N GLY A 253 -1.05 11.00 21.48
CA GLY A 253 -2.48 11.24 21.47
C GLY A 253 -3.08 11.62 20.11
N LYS A 254 -2.35 11.44 19.01
CA LYS A 254 -2.84 11.77 17.66
C LYS A 254 -3.63 10.62 17.03
N ASN A 255 -4.58 10.97 16.18
CA ASN A 255 -5.25 10.02 15.30
C ASN A 255 -4.46 9.91 14.00
N VAL A 256 -3.80 8.77 13.80
CA VAL A 256 -2.92 8.52 12.67
C VAL A 256 -3.63 7.65 11.64
N LEU A 257 -3.61 8.07 10.38
CA LEU A 257 -3.90 7.18 9.25
C LEU A 257 -2.58 6.62 8.75
N MET A 258 -2.38 5.31 8.89
CA MET A 258 -1.20 4.63 8.37
C MET A 258 -1.57 3.86 7.09
N MET A 259 -0.76 3.97 6.05
CA MET A 259 -0.91 3.23 4.81
C MET A 259 0.37 2.46 4.50
N ILE A 260 0.26 1.16 4.24
CA ILE A 260 1.39 0.31 3.81
C ILE A 260 1.09 -0.25 2.41
N ASP A 261 1.83 0.18 1.44
CA ASP A 261 1.73 -0.28 0.06
C ASP A 261 3.04 -1.00 -0.34
N SER A 262 3.07 -2.34 -0.34
CA SER A 262 2.00 -3.29 -0.02
C SER A 262 2.45 -4.40 0.94
N LEU A 263 1.51 -5.02 1.67
CA LEU A 263 1.79 -6.22 2.49
C LEU A 263 2.34 -7.38 1.64
N THR A 264 1.88 -7.53 0.40
CA THR A 264 2.39 -8.55 -0.54
C THR A 264 3.90 -8.36 -0.77
N ARG A 265 4.38 -7.13 -0.91
CA ARG A 265 5.82 -6.85 -1.08
C ARG A 265 6.61 -7.06 0.22
N VAL A 266 6.00 -6.80 1.37
CA VAL A 266 6.58 -7.15 2.68
C VAL A 266 6.74 -8.66 2.81
N ALA A 267 5.72 -9.43 2.44
CA ALA A 267 5.76 -10.89 2.41
C ALA A 267 6.85 -11.42 1.46
N HIS A 268 7.00 -10.81 0.27
CA HIS A 268 8.08 -11.16 -0.67
C HIS A 268 9.46 -10.89 -0.06
N ALA A 269 9.65 -9.73 0.59
CA ALA A 269 10.92 -9.41 1.26
C ALA A 269 11.25 -10.42 2.36
N GLN A 270 10.28 -10.79 3.20
CA GLN A 270 10.47 -11.81 4.22
C GLN A 270 10.73 -13.20 3.62
N ARG A 271 10.09 -13.55 2.49
CA ARG A 271 10.36 -14.79 1.77
C ARG A 271 11.82 -14.84 1.28
N GLU A 272 12.30 -13.74 0.69
CA GLU A 272 13.70 -13.65 0.23
C GLU A 272 14.68 -13.84 1.40
N VAL A 273 14.42 -13.22 2.56
CA VAL A 273 15.24 -13.36 3.77
C VAL A 273 15.18 -14.79 4.31
N GLY A 274 13.98 -15.35 4.52
CA GLY A 274 13.81 -16.67 5.11
C GLY A 274 14.44 -17.78 4.25
N LEU A 275 14.22 -17.76 2.93
CA LEU A 275 14.83 -18.71 2.02
C LEU A 275 16.36 -18.59 1.99
N ALA A 276 16.89 -17.36 2.09
CA ALA A 276 18.34 -17.13 2.07
C ALA A 276 19.06 -17.67 3.32
N ILE A 277 18.35 -17.74 4.47
CA ILE A 277 18.90 -18.36 5.71
C ILE A 277 18.52 -19.83 5.86
N GLY A 278 17.87 -20.43 4.86
CA GLY A 278 17.57 -21.87 4.80
C GLY A 278 16.23 -22.28 5.40
N GLU A 279 15.29 -21.37 5.64
CA GLU A 279 13.92 -21.78 5.99
C GLU A 279 13.28 -22.58 4.85
N PRO A 280 12.59 -23.70 5.14
CA PRO A 280 11.93 -24.48 4.10
C PRO A 280 10.71 -23.73 3.54
N PRO A 281 10.51 -23.73 2.22
CA PRO A 281 9.31 -23.15 1.62
C PRO A 281 8.07 -24.00 1.93
N THR A 282 6.93 -23.33 2.16
CA THR A 282 5.61 -23.93 2.38
C THR A 282 4.62 -23.51 1.28
N ALA A 283 3.39 -23.09 1.61
CA ALA A 283 2.36 -22.70 0.66
C ALA A 283 2.84 -21.61 -0.32
N LYS A 284 2.70 -21.83 -1.62
CA LYS A 284 3.16 -20.93 -2.71
C LYS A 284 4.62 -20.45 -2.55
N GLY A 285 5.47 -21.24 -1.91
CA GLY A 285 6.90 -20.94 -1.72
C GLY A 285 7.21 -19.92 -0.62
N TYR A 286 6.26 -19.59 0.23
CA TYR A 286 6.50 -18.73 1.40
C TYR A 286 7.03 -19.57 2.58
N PRO A 287 8.09 -19.13 3.28
CA PRO A 287 8.55 -19.77 4.50
C PRO A 287 7.63 -19.46 5.68
N PRO A 288 7.65 -20.28 6.77
CA PRO A 288 6.82 -20.10 7.96
C PRO A 288 6.93 -18.71 8.61
N SER A 289 8.09 -18.08 8.53
CA SER A 289 8.33 -16.74 9.09
C SER A 289 7.42 -15.66 8.50
N VAL A 290 6.97 -15.80 7.24
CA VAL A 290 6.04 -14.85 6.60
C VAL A 290 4.67 -14.89 7.30
N PHE A 291 4.18 -16.11 7.62
CA PHE A 291 2.87 -16.32 8.23
C PHE A 291 2.79 -15.80 9.67
N SER A 292 3.93 -15.71 10.36
CA SER A 292 4.01 -15.11 11.69
C SER A 292 4.26 -13.59 11.66
N LEU A 293 5.01 -13.10 10.67
CA LEU A 293 5.36 -11.68 10.55
C LEU A 293 4.13 -10.80 10.29
N LEU A 294 3.29 -11.18 9.31
CA LEU A 294 2.18 -10.33 8.85
C LEU A 294 1.15 -10.06 9.96
N PRO A 295 0.62 -11.05 10.70
CA PRO A 295 -0.27 -10.79 11.83
C PRO A 295 0.36 -9.89 12.90
N ASN A 296 1.64 -10.13 13.22
CA ASN A 296 2.37 -9.34 14.21
C ASN A 296 2.51 -7.87 13.80
N LEU A 297 2.75 -7.60 12.50
CA LEU A 297 2.78 -6.23 11.97
C LEU A 297 1.40 -5.57 12.05
N ILE A 298 0.35 -6.29 11.62
CA ILE A 298 -1.03 -5.79 11.62
C ILE A 298 -1.48 -5.44 13.05
N GLU A 299 -1.11 -6.26 14.04
CA GLU A 299 -1.47 -6.04 15.44
C GLU A 299 -0.81 -4.79 16.08
N ARG A 300 0.25 -4.24 15.50
CA ARG A 300 0.85 -2.97 15.95
C ARG A 300 -0.08 -1.77 15.76
N ALA A 301 -0.97 -1.80 14.78
CA ALA A 301 -1.99 -0.79 14.56
C ALA A 301 -3.17 -0.96 15.54
N GLY A 302 -3.99 0.06 15.66
CA GLY A 302 -5.20 0.04 16.51
C GLY A 302 -5.27 1.24 17.45
N VAL A 303 -6.27 1.23 18.33
CA VAL A 303 -6.46 2.26 19.34
C VAL A 303 -5.35 2.20 20.39
N GLY A 304 -4.89 3.35 20.86
CA GLY A 304 -3.84 3.46 21.88
C GLY A 304 -4.32 3.05 23.27
N LYS A 305 -3.42 3.17 24.25
CA LYS A 305 -3.71 2.85 25.66
C LYS A 305 -4.85 3.72 26.18
N PHE A 306 -5.85 3.07 26.78
CA PHE A 306 -7.02 3.73 27.38
C PHE A 306 -7.73 4.70 26.41
N GLY A 307 -7.64 4.48 25.10
CA GLY A 307 -8.27 5.30 24.08
C GLY A 307 -7.50 6.58 23.73
N ASN A 308 -6.27 6.75 24.20
CA ASN A 308 -5.43 7.88 23.87
C ASN A 308 -4.74 7.66 22.51
N GLY A 309 -5.14 8.44 21.49
CA GLY A 309 -4.67 8.31 20.13
C GLY A 309 -5.11 7.01 19.43
N SER A 310 -4.89 6.94 18.14
CA SER A 310 -5.21 5.73 17.36
C SER A 310 -4.35 5.62 16.09
N ILE A 311 -4.12 4.39 15.62
CA ILE A 311 -3.58 4.10 14.29
C ILE A 311 -4.66 3.38 13.49
N THR A 312 -5.32 4.10 12.60
CA THR A 312 -6.16 3.47 11.57
C THR A 312 -5.25 3.05 10.43
N ALA A 313 -5.21 1.77 10.13
CA ALA A 313 -4.27 1.24 9.15
C ALA A 313 -4.97 0.74 7.89
N VAL A 314 -4.47 1.15 6.73
CA VAL A 314 -4.85 0.65 5.42
C VAL A 314 -3.68 -0.13 4.85
N TYR A 315 -3.84 -1.43 4.74
CA TYR A 315 -2.84 -2.32 4.16
C TYR A 315 -3.26 -2.71 2.75
N THR A 316 -2.47 -2.35 1.75
CA THR A 316 -2.76 -2.82 0.40
C THR A 316 -2.27 -4.26 0.22
N VAL A 317 -3.08 -5.05 -0.44
CA VAL A 317 -2.78 -6.44 -0.79
C VAL A 317 -2.95 -6.59 -2.29
N LEU A 318 -1.88 -6.97 -2.98
CA LEU A 318 -1.90 -7.18 -4.42
C LEU A 318 -2.41 -8.61 -4.69
N ALA A 319 -3.59 -8.72 -5.28
CA ALA A 319 -4.12 -9.98 -5.80
C ALA A 319 -3.60 -10.16 -7.24
N GLU A 320 -2.62 -11.04 -7.44
CA GLU A 320 -2.13 -11.37 -8.79
C GLU A 320 -3.24 -12.08 -9.59
N ASN A 321 -3.53 -11.57 -10.78
CA ASN A 321 -4.59 -12.08 -11.66
C ASN A 321 -5.99 -12.13 -10.99
N ASP A 322 -6.27 -11.23 -10.05
CA ASP A 322 -7.50 -11.20 -9.26
C ASP A 322 -7.73 -12.52 -8.43
N ASP A 323 -6.64 -13.28 -8.18
CA ASP A 323 -6.65 -14.50 -7.37
C ASP A 323 -6.81 -14.18 -5.88
N THR A 324 -8.02 -14.36 -5.37
CA THR A 324 -8.34 -14.19 -3.95
C THR A 324 -7.94 -15.38 -3.08
N SER A 325 -7.42 -16.47 -3.66
CA SER A 325 -6.95 -17.68 -2.96
C SER A 325 -5.46 -17.61 -2.58
N ASP A 326 -4.82 -16.45 -2.76
CA ASP A 326 -3.43 -16.26 -2.33
C ASP A 326 -3.31 -16.31 -0.81
N PRO A 327 -2.34 -17.07 -0.24
CA PRO A 327 -2.14 -17.18 1.20
C PRO A 327 -1.96 -15.82 1.91
N ILE A 328 -1.38 -14.83 1.24
CA ILE A 328 -1.20 -13.49 1.81
C ILE A 328 -2.55 -12.75 1.90
N VAL A 329 -3.42 -12.92 0.89
CA VAL A 329 -4.78 -12.39 0.93
C VAL A 329 -5.58 -13.02 2.07
N ASP A 330 -5.46 -14.34 2.28
CA ASP A 330 -6.16 -15.05 3.36
C ASP A 330 -5.69 -14.62 4.74
N ILE A 331 -4.37 -14.50 4.96
CA ILE A 331 -3.82 -14.00 6.23
C ILE A 331 -4.28 -12.57 6.49
N ALA A 332 -4.21 -11.71 5.49
CA ALA A 332 -4.68 -10.34 5.62
C ALA A 332 -6.17 -10.31 6.00
N ARG A 333 -7.01 -11.07 5.29
CA ARG A 333 -8.45 -11.17 5.57
C ARG A 333 -8.77 -11.69 6.96
N ALA A 334 -7.99 -12.65 7.47
CA ALA A 334 -8.14 -13.21 8.81
C ALA A 334 -7.72 -12.22 9.92
N SER A 335 -6.69 -11.40 9.66
CA SER A 335 -6.09 -10.51 10.66
C SER A 335 -6.68 -9.10 10.68
N LEU A 336 -7.41 -8.69 9.63
CA LEU A 336 -7.94 -7.34 9.46
C LEU A 336 -9.40 -7.23 9.91
N ASP A 337 -9.82 -6.03 10.27
CA ASP A 337 -11.18 -5.71 10.72
C ASP A 337 -12.14 -5.43 9.54
N GLY A 338 -11.70 -5.62 8.31
CA GLY A 338 -12.46 -5.42 7.09
C GLY A 338 -11.58 -5.31 5.87
N GLN A 339 -12.23 -5.18 4.70
CA GLN A 339 -11.53 -5.03 3.43
C GLN A 339 -12.34 -4.18 2.45
N VAL A 340 -11.64 -3.43 1.62
CA VAL A 340 -12.15 -2.75 0.43
C VAL A 340 -11.53 -3.44 -0.79
N ILE A 341 -12.35 -3.99 -1.66
CA ILE A 341 -11.89 -4.68 -2.87
C ILE A 341 -12.13 -3.75 -4.07
N LEU A 342 -11.11 -3.60 -4.91
CA LEU A 342 -11.22 -2.90 -6.18
C LEU A 342 -11.38 -3.92 -7.32
N ALA A 343 -12.46 -3.78 -8.10
CA ALA A 343 -12.78 -4.70 -9.18
C ALA A 343 -12.38 -4.14 -10.54
N ARG A 344 -11.74 -4.97 -11.35
CA ARG A 344 -11.36 -4.64 -12.73
C ARG A 344 -12.58 -4.34 -13.61
N LYS A 345 -13.67 -5.14 -13.49
CA LYS A 345 -14.93 -4.91 -14.25
C LYS A 345 -15.47 -3.49 -14.08
N LEU A 346 -15.36 -2.90 -12.89
CA LEU A 346 -15.77 -1.52 -12.61
C LEU A 346 -14.80 -0.51 -13.21
N ALA A 347 -13.49 -0.75 -13.10
CA ALA A 347 -12.49 0.11 -13.71
C ALA A 347 -12.59 0.16 -15.24
N ASP A 348 -12.80 -0.99 -15.88
CA ASP A 348 -12.98 -1.12 -17.32
C ASP A 348 -14.23 -0.38 -17.83
N SER A 349 -15.27 -0.25 -16.97
CA SER A 349 -16.46 0.55 -17.24
C SER A 349 -16.34 2.03 -16.82
N ALA A 350 -15.12 2.51 -16.55
CA ALA A 350 -14.83 3.85 -16.07
C ALA A 350 -15.61 4.24 -14.80
N HIS A 351 -15.95 3.28 -13.95
CA HIS A 351 -16.58 3.51 -12.66
C HIS A 351 -15.52 3.71 -11.58
N TYR A 352 -15.29 4.94 -11.13
CA TYR A 352 -14.30 5.27 -10.13
C TYR A 352 -14.90 6.01 -8.93
N PRO A 353 -14.45 5.67 -7.69
CA PRO A 353 -13.55 4.57 -7.36
C PRO A 353 -14.17 3.19 -7.69
N SER A 354 -13.35 2.25 -8.13
CA SER A 354 -13.80 0.93 -8.60
C SER A 354 -14.09 -0.07 -7.47
N ILE A 355 -14.76 0.39 -6.42
CA ILE A 355 -15.03 -0.39 -5.20
C ILE A 355 -16.11 -1.44 -5.47
N ASP A 356 -15.75 -2.71 -5.34
CA ASP A 356 -16.71 -3.81 -5.31
C ASP A 356 -17.40 -3.90 -3.94
N LEU A 357 -18.65 -3.50 -3.89
CA LEU A 357 -19.43 -3.53 -2.66
C LEU A 357 -19.75 -4.94 -2.17
N ASN A 358 -19.87 -5.93 -3.05
CA ASN A 358 -20.21 -7.30 -2.65
C ASN A 358 -19.04 -7.99 -1.95
N GLY A 359 -17.83 -7.76 -2.44
CA GLY A 359 -16.62 -8.29 -1.83
C GLY A 359 -16.08 -7.49 -0.65
N SER A 360 -16.54 -6.24 -0.48
CA SER A 360 -16.03 -5.31 0.54
C SER A 360 -16.84 -5.36 1.82
N ILE A 361 -16.17 -5.22 2.97
CA ILE A 361 -16.82 -5.23 4.29
C ILE A 361 -16.04 -4.39 5.31
N SER A 362 -16.75 -3.67 6.17
CA SER A 362 -16.24 -3.12 7.43
C SER A 362 -16.95 -3.83 8.59
N ARG A 363 -16.19 -4.61 9.37
CA ARG A 363 -16.77 -5.42 10.48
C ARG A 363 -17.19 -4.56 11.66
N VAL A 364 -16.66 -3.34 11.78
CA VAL A 364 -16.94 -2.42 12.89
C VAL A 364 -18.04 -1.42 12.58
N MET A 365 -18.50 -1.32 11.33
CA MET A 365 -19.48 -0.31 10.90
C MET A 365 -20.76 -0.30 11.78
N GLN A 366 -21.26 -1.47 12.15
CA GLN A 366 -22.46 -1.58 13.00
C GLN A 366 -22.32 -0.90 14.38
N ASN A 367 -21.08 -0.76 14.88
CA ASN A 367 -20.79 -0.11 16.16
C ASN A 367 -20.51 1.41 16.02
N LEU A 368 -20.44 1.91 14.78
CA LEU A 368 -20.03 3.27 14.47
C LEU A 368 -21.16 4.16 13.99
N VAL A 369 -22.20 3.57 13.39
CA VAL A 369 -23.33 4.29 12.81
C VAL A 369 -24.62 3.96 13.57
N ASP A 370 -25.62 4.85 13.47
CA ASP A 370 -26.95 4.60 14.02
C ASP A 370 -27.66 3.44 13.28
N GLU A 371 -28.66 2.88 13.94
CA GLU A 371 -29.41 1.72 13.41
C GLU A 371 -30.10 2.06 12.07
N GLU A 372 -30.64 3.27 11.92
CA GLU A 372 -31.26 3.71 10.67
C GLU A 372 -30.26 3.71 9.53
N THR A 373 -29.08 4.28 9.75
CA THR A 373 -27.99 4.29 8.74
C THR A 373 -27.53 2.90 8.38
N HIS A 374 -27.42 2.01 9.38
CA HIS A 374 -27.05 0.62 9.15
C HIS A 374 -28.07 -0.11 8.28
N LEU A 375 -29.37 0.04 8.56
CA LEU A 375 -30.46 -0.55 7.78
C LEU A 375 -30.49 -0.02 6.34
N ILE A 376 -30.31 1.30 6.15
CA ILE A 376 -30.28 1.92 4.82
C ILE A 376 -29.08 1.43 4.01
N ALA A 377 -27.90 1.38 4.60
CA ALA A 377 -26.72 0.82 3.96
C ALA A 377 -26.90 -0.66 3.58
N GLY A 378 -27.55 -1.43 4.46
CA GLY A 378 -27.93 -2.83 4.20
C GLY A 378 -28.90 -2.96 3.03
N LYS A 379 -29.94 -2.11 2.96
CA LYS A 379 -30.90 -2.08 1.84
C LYS A 379 -30.20 -1.70 0.52
N PHE A 380 -29.31 -0.69 0.54
CA PHE A 380 -28.53 -0.32 -0.64
C PHE A 380 -27.71 -1.49 -1.17
N ARG A 381 -26.94 -2.15 -0.30
CA ARG A 381 -26.10 -3.31 -0.68
C ARG A 381 -26.93 -4.47 -1.20
N ARG A 382 -28.11 -4.75 -0.61
CA ARG A 382 -29.01 -5.81 -1.06
C ARG A 382 -29.54 -5.53 -2.46
N LEU A 383 -30.04 -4.31 -2.73
CA LEU A 383 -30.53 -3.93 -4.05
C LEU A 383 -29.40 -3.94 -5.09
N TRP A 384 -28.21 -3.49 -4.73
CA TRP A 384 -27.03 -3.55 -5.58
C TRP A 384 -26.67 -4.99 -5.97
N SER A 385 -26.60 -5.88 -4.98
CA SER A 385 -26.31 -7.31 -5.19
C SER A 385 -27.37 -8.00 -6.03
N LEU A 386 -28.65 -7.72 -5.75
CA LEU A 386 -29.77 -8.31 -6.47
C LEU A 386 -29.74 -7.94 -7.96
N PHE A 387 -29.44 -6.67 -8.28
CA PHE A 387 -29.25 -6.24 -9.66
C PHE A 387 -28.09 -6.99 -10.33
N GLN A 388 -26.92 -7.06 -9.70
CA GLN A 388 -25.75 -7.74 -10.28
C GLN A 388 -25.99 -9.24 -10.53
N GLN A 389 -26.72 -9.92 -9.64
CA GLN A 389 -27.05 -11.34 -9.80
C GLN A 389 -28.00 -11.60 -10.97
N ASN A 390 -28.79 -10.60 -11.37
CA ASN A 390 -29.77 -10.69 -12.46
C ASN A 390 -29.38 -9.86 -13.69
N GLU A 391 -28.19 -9.29 -13.70
CA GLU A 391 -27.72 -8.40 -14.79
C GLU A 391 -27.83 -9.03 -16.17
N ASP A 392 -27.42 -10.30 -16.30
CA ASP A 392 -27.49 -11.04 -17.57
C ASP A 392 -28.95 -11.26 -18.06
N LEU A 393 -29.85 -11.60 -17.11
CA LEU A 393 -31.29 -11.81 -17.43
C LEU A 393 -31.94 -10.48 -17.88
N ILE A 394 -31.54 -9.38 -17.27
CA ILE A 394 -32.04 -8.05 -17.63
C ILE A 394 -31.51 -7.64 -19.03
N GLN A 395 -30.23 -7.87 -19.31
CA GLN A 395 -29.58 -7.50 -20.57
C GLN A 395 -30.15 -8.27 -21.78
N VAL A 396 -30.42 -9.57 -21.60
CA VAL A 396 -31.04 -10.38 -22.69
C VAL A 396 -32.55 -10.21 -22.78
N GLY A 397 -33.16 -9.35 -21.97
CA GLY A 397 -34.61 -9.08 -21.98
C GLY A 397 -35.47 -10.23 -21.45
N ALA A 398 -34.90 -11.19 -20.74
CA ALA A 398 -35.63 -12.34 -20.17
C ALA A 398 -36.40 -11.99 -18.87
N TYR A 399 -36.08 -10.88 -18.24
CA TYR A 399 -36.78 -10.40 -17.05
C TYR A 399 -38.03 -9.60 -17.44
N LYS A 400 -39.19 -9.92 -16.83
CA LYS A 400 -40.46 -9.17 -16.99
C LYS A 400 -40.67 -8.29 -15.73
N ALA A 401 -40.87 -7.01 -15.93
CA ALA A 401 -41.23 -6.09 -14.85
C ALA A 401 -42.52 -6.55 -14.15
N GLY A 402 -42.56 -6.39 -12.82
CA GLY A 402 -43.67 -6.84 -11.98
C GLY A 402 -43.55 -8.29 -11.46
N THR A 403 -42.56 -9.08 -11.92
CA THR A 403 -42.33 -10.44 -11.43
C THR A 403 -41.70 -10.47 -10.04
N ASN A 404 -40.78 -9.55 -9.78
CA ASN A 404 -40.10 -9.42 -8.49
C ASN A 404 -40.04 -7.92 -8.10
N PRO A 405 -40.88 -7.47 -7.14
CA PRO A 405 -40.93 -6.05 -6.74
C PRO A 405 -39.61 -5.49 -6.26
N GLU A 406 -38.79 -6.32 -5.60
CA GLU A 406 -37.49 -5.89 -5.08
C GLU A 406 -36.46 -5.70 -6.22
N LEU A 407 -36.50 -6.57 -7.23
CA LEU A 407 -35.66 -6.42 -8.42
C LEU A 407 -36.11 -5.22 -9.25
N ASP A 408 -37.42 -4.96 -9.37
CA ASP A 408 -37.94 -3.76 -10.02
C ASP A 408 -37.46 -2.49 -9.32
N GLU A 409 -37.46 -2.48 -7.98
CA GLU A 409 -36.87 -1.37 -7.19
C GLU A 409 -35.37 -1.24 -7.47
N ALA A 410 -34.63 -2.34 -7.52
CA ALA A 410 -33.20 -2.35 -7.81
C ALA A 410 -32.89 -1.78 -9.22
N ILE A 411 -33.65 -2.18 -10.23
CA ILE A 411 -33.55 -1.66 -11.61
C ILE A 411 -33.84 -0.15 -11.65
N ARG A 412 -34.92 0.29 -11.00
CA ARG A 412 -35.31 1.70 -10.96
C ARG A 412 -34.26 2.58 -10.28
N LEU A 413 -33.65 2.11 -9.19
CA LEU A 413 -32.65 2.88 -8.41
C LEU A 413 -31.24 2.79 -8.98
N ARG A 414 -30.96 1.81 -9.87
CA ARG A 414 -29.60 1.53 -10.38
C ARG A 414 -28.86 2.76 -10.90
N PRO A 415 -29.44 3.65 -11.75
CA PRO A 415 -28.73 4.84 -12.25
C PRO A 415 -28.30 5.79 -11.11
N ALA A 416 -29.16 6.00 -10.11
CA ALA A 416 -28.87 6.85 -8.97
C ALA A 416 -27.81 6.21 -8.06
N MET A 417 -27.85 4.89 -7.85
CA MET A 417 -26.84 4.15 -7.08
C MET A 417 -25.47 4.22 -7.74
N VAL A 418 -25.39 4.06 -9.06
CA VAL A 418 -24.13 4.20 -9.82
C VAL A 418 -23.57 5.61 -9.66
N SER A 419 -24.39 6.65 -9.89
CA SER A 419 -23.98 8.05 -9.71
C SER A 419 -23.54 8.36 -8.28
N PHE A 420 -24.21 7.75 -7.29
CA PHE A 420 -23.80 7.90 -5.88
C PHE A 420 -22.42 7.29 -5.61
N LEU A 421 -22.12 6.14 -6.16
CA LEU A 421 -20.83 5.44 -5.94
C LEU A 421 -19.67 6.09 -6.68
N GLN A 422 -19.92 6.77 -7.80
CA GLN A 422 -18.90 7.48 -8.55
C GLN A 422 -18.53 8.80 -7.84
N GLN A 423 -17.23 9.07 -7.72
CA GLN A 423 -16.72 10.30 -7.11
C GLN A 423 -15.47 10.77 -7.85
N ASP A 424 -15.40 12.07 -8.14
CA ASP A 424 -14.19 12.68 -8.68
C ASP A 424 -13.05 12.61 -7.65
N MET A 425 -11.85 12.33 -8.14
CA MET A 425 -10.67 12.12 -7.29
C MET A 425 -10.21 13.36 -6.52
N ASN A 426 -10.67 14.56 -6.90
CA ASN A 426 -10.28 15.82 -6.28
C ASN A 426 -11.39 16.44 -5.42
N THR A 427 -12.57 15.83 -5.39
CA THR A 427 -13.73 16.35 -4.65
C THR A 427 -14.02 15.51 -3.41
N PRO A 428 -13.70 15.99 -2.19
CA PRO A 428 -14.04 15.26 -0.97
C PRO A 428 -15.54 15.32 -0.69
N GLU A 429 -16.05 14.31 0.01
CA GLU A 429 -17.41 14.33 0.54
C GLU A 429 -17.41 13.90 2.01
N ASP A 430 -17.83 14.83 2.87
CA ASP A 430 -17.88 14.60 4.31
C ASP A 430 -18.83 13.46 4.69
N PHE A 431 -18.55 12.80 5.82
CA PHE A 431 -19.33 11.67 6.35
C PHE A 431 -20.82 12.02 6.48
N SER A 432 -21.17 13.14 7.11
CA SER A 432 -22.57 13.55 7.33
C SER A 432 -23.35 13.76 6.02
N ILE A 433 -22.68 14.35 5.02
CA ILE A 433 -23.28 14.58 3.70
C ILE A 433 -23.48 13.24 2.98
N SER A 434 -22.50 12.34 3.04
CA SER A 434 -22.58 11.00 2.44
C SER A 434 -23.76 10.21 3.04
N ILE A 435 -23.95 10.26 4.37
CA ILE A 435 -25.08 9.61 5.05
C ILE A 435 -26.41 10.22 4.64
N SER A 436 -26.53 11.55 4.60
CA SER A 436 -27.77 12.22 4.16
C SER A 436 -28.14 11.81 2.73
N LYS A 437 -27.18 11.82 1.81
CA LYS A 437 -27.42 11.46 0.41
C LYS A 437 -27.88 10.01 0.22
N ILE A 438 -27.31 9.05 0.96
CA ILE A 438 -27.74 7.66 0.86
C ILE A 438 -29.15 7.46 1.45
N LYS A 439 -29.49 8.16 2.56
CA LYS A 439 -30.84 8.17 3.15
C LYS A 439 -31.86 8.71 2.14
N ASP A 440 -31.57 9.84 1.51
CA ASP A 440 -32.45 10.43 0.49
C ASP A 440 -32.63 9.52 -0.72
N LEU A 441 -31.56 8.89 -1.21
CA LEU A 441 -31.60 8.00 -2.36
C LEU A 441 -32.50 6.77 -2.10
N ILE A 442 -32.38 6.16 -0.95
CA ILE A 442 -33.13 4.93 -0.62
C ILE A 442 -34.56 5.23 -0.23
N ASN A 443 -34.83 6.33 0.50
CA ASN A 443 -36.16 6.65 0.99
C ASN A 443 -37.05 7.37 -0.03
N LYS A 444 -36.48 8.30 -0.84
CA LYS A 444 -37.25 9.13 -1.78
C LYS A 444 -37.17 8.66 -3.24
N GLY A 445 -36.20 7.79 -3.56
CA GLY A 445 -35.87 7.44 -4.93
C GLY A 445 -35.13 8.59 -5.66
N PRO A 446 -34.87 8.48 -6.98
CA PRO A 446 -34.18 9.51 -7.72
C PRO A 446 -34.94 10.82 -7.67
N SER A 447 -34.36 11.85 -7.05
CA SER A 447 -34.89 13.21 -7.13
C SER A 447 -34.83 13.68 -8.59
N ASN A 448 -35.92 14.29 -9.11
CA ASN A 448 -36.07 14.81 -10.48
C ASN A 448 -35.10 15.96 -10.83
N GLN A 449 -33.91 16.02 -10.28
CA GLN A 449 -32.94 17.12 -10.53
C GLN A 449 -31.86 16.80 -11.58
N THR A 450 -32.04 15.76 -12.41
CA THR A 450 -31.09 15.51 -13.51
C THR A 450 -31.80 15.39 -14.87
N SER A 451 -32.67 16.34 -15.19
CA SER A 451 -33.29 16.48 -16.51
C SER A 451 -32.84 17.77 -17.20
N GLN A 452 -31.53 18.01 -17.25
CA GLN A 452 -30.96 19.01 -18.17
C GLN A 452 -29.60 18.50 -18.69
N VAL A 453 -29.60 17.31 -19.30
CA VAL A 453 -28.63 17.01 -20.35
C VAL A 453 -29.39 17.03 -21.65
N ALA A 454 -29.13 18.05 -22.43
CA ALA A 454 -29.72 18.34 -23.70
C ALA A 454 -29.76 17.08 -24.61
N ASN A 455 -30.96 16.71 -25.01
CA ASN A 455 -31.19 15.83 -26.13
C ASN A 455 -30.73 16.59 -27.38
N PRO A 456 -29.72 16.18 -28.13
CA PRO A 456 -29.53 16.68 -29.48
C PRO A 456 -30.61 16.06 -30.33
N ASN A 457 -31.62 16.86 -30.67
CA ASN A 457 -32.64 16.58 -31.69
C ASN A 457 -31.97 16.01 -32.93
N ILE A 458 -32.09 14.73 -33.16
CA ILE A 458 -31.97 14.13 -34.46
C ILE A 458 -33.34 14.36 -35.13
N LYS A 459 -33.47 15.45 -35.90
CA LYS A 459 -34.54 15.61 -36.88
C LYS A 459 -34.33 14.57 -37.96
N LEU A 460 -35.13 13.51 -37.95
CA LEU A 460 -35.38 12.69 -39.11
C LEU A 460 -36.21 13.55 -40.11
N ASN A 461 -35.52 14.11 -41.11
CA ASN A 461 -36.18 14.58 -42.32
C ASN A 461 -36.66 13.38 -43.09
N GLN A 462 -37.99 13.17 -43.08
CA GLN A 462 -38.70 12.44 -44.11
C GLN A 462 -38.61 13.29 -45.35
N THR A 463 -37.91 12.86 -46.36
CA THR A 463 -38.05 13.31 -47.74
C THR A 463 -38.48 12.11 -48.56
N GLU A 464 -39.67 12.33 -49.15
CA GLU A 464 -40.37 11.42 -50.02
C GLU A 464 -39.57 11.03 -51.25
N ASN A 465 -39.89 9.84 -51.73
CA ASN A 465 -39.50 9.23 -52.96
C ASN A 465 -39.76 10.15 -54.20
N SER A 466 -38.74 10.35 -55.01
CA SER A 466 -38.91 10.49 -56.43
C SER A 466 -37.69 9.97 -57.18
N LEU A 467 -37.84 8.88 -57.85
CA LEU A 467 -36.96 8.33 -58.90
C LEU A 467 -36.79 9.29 -60.06
N PRO A 468 -35.59 9.47 -60.61
CA PRO A 468 -35.46 9.83 -62.02
C PRO A 468 -34.95 8.66 -62.85
N GLN A 469 -35.56 8.55 -64.02
CA GLN A 469 -35.33 7.60 -65.05
C GLN A 469 -33.96 7.72 -65.71
N VAL A 470 -33.54 6.56 -66.17
CA VAL A 470 -32.42 6.28 -67.09
C VAL A 470 -32.56 7.05 -68.42
N THR A 471 -31.51 7.74 -68.88
CA THR A 471 -31.24 7.99 -70.31
C THR A 471 -29.76 7.65 -70.57
N ASN A 472 -29.66 6.85 -71.67
CA ASN A 472 -28.44 6.29 -72.26
C ASN A 472 -27.62 7.28 -73.05
N SER A 473 -26.27 6.98 -73.06
CA SER A 473 -25.37 7.03 -74.23
C SER A 473 -24.61 8.33 -74.52
N PRO A 474 -23.48 8.21 -75.30
CA PRO A 474 -22.23 7.50 -75.08
C PRO A 474 -21.00 8.38 -75.45
N ASP A 475 -19.83 7.69 -75.48
CA ASP A 475 -18.53 8.12 -76.11
C ASP A 475 -17.65 9.08 -75.32
N SER A 476 -16.35 8.91 -75.23
CA SER A 476 -15.33 8.20 -75.99
C SER A 476 -13.95 8.38 -75.28
N LYS A 477 -13.11 7.38 -75.43
CA LYS A 477 -11.63 7.41 -75.63
C LYS A 477 -10.81 8.20 -74.64
N SER A 478 -9.71 7.73 -74.10
CA SER A 478 -8.64 6.86 -74.50
C SER A 478 -7.43 7.13 -73.60
N ASN A 479 -6.69 6.11 -73.45
CA ASN A 479 -5.20 6.03 -73.34
C ASN A 479 -4.54 6.11 -71.98
N ASN A 480 -4.11 5.00 -71.61
CA ASN A 480 -2.77 4.37 -71.75
C ASN A 480 -1.76 4.58 -70.60
N ASN A 481 -1.36 3.45 -70.17
CA ASN A 481 0.01 3.04 -69.89
C ASN A 481 0.62 3.57 -68.59
N SER A 482 1.32 2.82 -67.82
CA SER A 482 1.99 1.52 -67.98
C SER A 482 2.56 1.09 -66.65
N SER A 483 2.46 -0.19 -66.47
CA SER A 483 3.58 -1.08 -66.13
C SER A 483 4.27 -0.86 -64.76
N ALA A 484 4.57 -1.81 -64.00
CA ALA A 484 4.72 -3.25 -64.06
C ALA A 484 5.52 -3.72 -62.84
N LYS A 485 5.17 -4.89 -62.35
CA LYS A 485 6.10 -5.96 -61.90
C LYS A 485 7.05 -5.66 -60.72
N ALA A 486 7.29 -6.54 -59.78
CA ALA A 486 7.23 -7.99 -59.69
C ALA A 486 7.37 -8.38 -58.20
N ALA A 487 6.69 -9.33 -57.62
CA ALA A 487 7.00 -10.76 -57.55
C ALA A 487 8.42 -11.02 -57.03
N SER A 488 8.67 -11.74 -55.99
CA SER A 488 8.45 -13.15 -55.72
C SER A 488 9.15 -13.56 -54.39
N ASN A 489 8.49 -14.36 -53.58
CA ASN A 489 8.91 -15.75 -53.26
C ASN A 489 10.25 -16.01 -52.55
N PHE A 490 10.22 -16.73 -51.46
CA PHE A 490 10.70 -18.08 -51.15
C PHE A 490 10.91 -18.15 -49.64
N ASN A 491 10.20 -18.96 -48.88
CA ASN A 491 10.11 -20.40 -48.74
C ASN A 491 11.15 -20.96 -47.71
N THR A 492 10.57 -21.56 -46.70
CA THR A 492 10.96 -22.77 -45.95
C THR A 492 12.42 -23.01 -45.51
N GLY A 493 12.52 -23.48 -44.30
CA GLY A 493 13.66 -24.23 -43.81
C GLY A 493 13.65 -24.61 -42.35
N ASN A 494 12.99 -25.69 -42.03
CA ASN A 494 13.14 -26.53 -40.83
C ASN A 494 14.58 -26.93 -40.53
N ARG A 495 14.97 -27.05 -39.24
CA ARG A 495 15.70 -28.16 -38.56
C ARG A 495 16.20 -27.66 -37.21
N LEU A 496 15.69 -28.14 -36.08
CA LEU A 496 16.01 -29.38 -35.31
C LEU A 496 17.50 -29.57 -34.96
N ILE A 497 17.70 -29.92 -33.66
CA ILE A 497 18.81 -30.64 -33.01
C ILE A 497 19.92 -29.70 -32.45
N GLN A 498 20.03 -29.52 -31.18
CA GLN A 498 20.43 -30.35 -30.02
C GLN A 498 20.08 -29.61 -28.73
#